data_1d0dbbfcc20200a2bc70a8051c4a8546
#
_entry.id   1d0dbbfcc20200a2bc70a8051c4a8546
#
_cell.length_a   1.000
_cell.length_b   1.000
_cell.length_c   1.000
_cell.angle_alpha   90.00
_cell.angle_beta   90.00
_cell.angle_gamma   90.00
#
_symmetry.space_group_name_H-M   'P 1'
#
loop_
_entity.id
_entity.type
_entity.pdbx_description
1 polymer ?
#
loop_
_entity_poly.entity_id
_entity_poly.type
_entity_poly.pdbx_seq_one_letter_code
_entity_poly.pdbx_strand_id
1 'polypeptide(L)'
;MKNIVSYVFVLIFFLGCEKKEVEVFDVVIRDANVINVLSGEIKKQTLYIRNDRIKKITSHNYLNFTSEFIIDATGKYVLPGFWDNHVHFRGGDSLIQANKATLQLFLMNGVTTVRDAGGDLTRNVMDWKNQIRQKTLVGPTIFSSGPKVDGQNSRWEGSLVVSHNDEINSVLDSLQKLRVDFVKLYDSSISGVLYLKTIAEASQRGLITSGHIPFTVQLDQTLDAGIGAIEHLYYILKGCSSREDSITEAIIKGDENFWSSMPKLLKTYEPLRAQNVFDKLVQADTYVVPTLRISEVLSQLDVDNHFDDVYLKVMPQELLKTYENRVLGFLESSENIKNDRKEIHDFFEVLIKSLSDAHVKILAGSDTGAYNSYIYPGVSLHEELDAMVQAGISNLEALQTSAYNGANFLKKTQDYGSVEAGKMSDLVILGSNPLNDIKSTRDIKYVLKGSDVYNPEIIAMQLGCSDCLGLK
;
A
#
# COMPACT_ATOMS: atom_id res chain seq x y z
N MET A 1 13.96 79.68 53.74
CA MET A 1 13.00 79.38 52.66
C MET A 1 13.61 78.31 51.79
N LYS A 2 13.13 77.08 51.92
CA LYS A 2 13.63 75.94 51.16
C LYS A 2 12.69 75.70 49.95
N ASN A 3 13.19 75.85 48.75
CA ASN A 3 12.46 75.56 47.51
C ASN A 3 12.40 74.02 47.29
N ILE A 4 11.20 73.44 47.27
CA ILE A 4 10.95 72.08 46.87
C ILE A 4 10.63 72.09 45.39
N VAL A 5 11.53 71.49 44.55
CA VAL A 5 11.31 71.23 43.14
C VAL A 5 10.65 69.84 43.00
N SER A 6 9.39 69.82 42.57
CA SER A 6 8.62 68.58 42.29
C SER A 6 8.92 68.15 40.88
N TYR A 7 9.55 66.98 40.72
CA TYR A 7 9.74 66.32 39.43
C TYR A 7 8.47 65.49 39.16
N VAL A 8 7.75 65.85 38.05
CA VAL A 8 6.67 65.03 37.48
C VAL A 8 7.29 64.04 36.48
N PHE A 9 7.27 62.77 36.86
CA PHE A 9 7.63 61.69 35.96
C PHE A 9 6.43 61.37 35.04
N VAL A 10 6.51 61.74 33.77
CA VAL A 10 5.54 61.32 32.73
C VAL A 10 5.94 59.95 32.24
N LEU A 11 5.18 58.92 32.66
CA LEU A 11 5.32 57.56 32.11
C LEU A 11 4.62 57.52 30.73
N ILE A 12 5.42 57.54 29.66
CA ILE A 12 4.92 57.34 28.31
C ILE A 12 4.78 55.81 28.10
N PHE A 13 3.54 55.30 28.17
CA PHE A 13 3.22 53.96 27.72
C PHE A 13 3.32 53.92 26.20
N PHE A 14 4.39 53.33 25.68
CA PHE A 14 4.44 52.90 24.29
C PHE A 14 3.49 51.70 24.12
N LEU A 15 2.26 51.94 23.67
CA LEU A 15 1.41 50.92 23.09
C LEU A 15 2.07 50.49 21.75
N GLY A 16 3.00 49.58 21.85
CA GLY A 16 3.52 48.87 20.67
C GLY A 16 2.38 48.06 20.03
N CYS A 17 1.85 48.55 18.94
CA CYS A 17 1.01 47.77 18.05
C CYS A 17 1.95 46.70 17.45
N GLU A 18 2.04 45.51 18.05
CA GLU A 18 2.64 44.36 17.40
C GLU A 18 1.86 44.12 16.09
N LYS A 19 2.44 44.50 14.96
CA LYS A 19 1.96 44.03 13.69
C LYS A 19 2.08 42.51 13.72
N LYS A 20 0.96 41.80 13.95
CA LYS A 20 0.94 40.35 13.76
C LYS A 20 1.44 40.07 12.34
N GLU A 21 2.59 39.43 12.21
CA GLU A 21 3.10 38.98 10.92
C GLU A 21 2.05 38.15 10.21
N VAL A 22 1.82 38.43 8.94
CA VAL A 22 0.92 37.64 8.09
C VAL A 22 1.64 36.34 7.76
N GLU A 23 1.15 35.22 8.27
CA GLU A 23 1.71 33.91 7.92
C GLU A 23 1.36 33.57 6.47
N VAL A 24 2.34 32.98 5.73
CA VAL A 24 2.17 32.56 4.34
C VAL A 24 2.12 31.05 4.28
N PHE A 25 1.12 30.52 3.56
CA PHE A 25 0.93 29.09 3.36
C PHE A 25 0.74 28.81 1.86
N ASP A 26 1.15 27.60 1.43
CA ASP A 26 0.93 27.15 0.05
C ASP A 26 -0.55 26.77 -0.12
N VAL A 27 -1.08 25.97 0.78
CA VAL A 27 -2.47 25.50 0.77
C VAL A 27 -3.09 25.64 2.16
N VAL A 28 -4.36 26.09 2.21
CA VAL A 28 -5.19 26.06 3.41
C VAL A 28 -6.47 25.27 3.15
N ILE A 29 -6.72 24.23 3.94
CA ILE A 29 -7.94 23.43 3.90
C ILE A 29 -8.81 23.88 5.07
N ARG A 30 -9.95 24.52 4.76
CA ARG A 30 -10.83 25.11 5.78
C ARG A 30 -11.96 24.18 6.18
N ASP A 31 -12.30 24.20 7.46
CA ASP A 31 -13.53 23.63 8.01
C ASP A 31 -13.77 22.15 7.70
N ALA A 32 -12.68 21.38 7.53
CA ALA A 32 -12.72 19.96 7.21
C ALA A 32 -13.10 19.09 8.41
N ASN A 33 -13.83 18.02 8.19
CA ASN A 33 -13.95 16.92 9.13
C ASN A 33 -12.69 16.05 9.02
N VAL A 34 -11.72 16.28 9.88
CA VAL A 34 -10.45 15.55 9.89
C VAL A 34 -10.63 14.23 10.62
N ILE A 35 -10.38 13.12 9.93
CA ILE A 35 -10.47 11.76 10.49
C ILE A 35 -9.12 11.36 11.08
N ASN A 36 -9.12 11.03 12.35
CA ASN A 36 -8.03 10.31 12.98
C ASN A 36 -8.17 8.82 12.64
N VAL A 37 -7.37 8.32 11.70
CA VAL A 37 -7.45 6.93 11.25
C VAL A 37 -7.05 5.89 12.31
N LEU A 38 -6.43 6.31 13.43
CA LEU A 38 -6.09 5.40 14.53
C LEU A 38 -7.27 5.17 15.49
N SER A 39 -8.06 6.22 15.76
CA SER A 39 -9.14 6.17 16.74
C SER A 39 -10.55 6.23 16.14
N GLY A 40 -10.67 6.60 14.86
CA GLY A 40 -11.96 6.89 14.22
C GLY A 40 -12.58 8.23 14.67
N GLU A 41 -11.89 9.01 15.50
CA GLU A 41 -12.39 10.33 15.95
C GLU A 41 -12.41 11.31 14.77
N ILE A 42 -13.49 12.08 14.65
CA ILE A 42 -13.66 13.14 13.66
C ILE A 42 -13.67 14.49 14.34
N LYS A 43 -12.78 15.40 13.91
CA LYS A 43 -12.71 16.76 14.41
C LYS A 43 -12.86 17.77 13.28
N LYS A 44 -13.71 18.80 13.49
CA LYS A 44 -13.78 19.93 12.56
C LYS A 44 -12.55 20.82 12.75
N GLN A 45 -11.69 20.91 11.72
CA GLN A 45 -10.40 21.57 11.76
C GLN A 45 -10.06 22.29 10.45
N THR A 46 -9.15 23.26 10.55
CA THR A 46 -8.50 23.92 9.42
C THR A 46 -7.02 23.53 9.40
N LEU A 47 -6.52 23.09 8.25
CA LEU A 47 -5.14 22.68 8.03
C LEU A 47 -4.39 23.75 7.23
N TYR A 48 -3.19 24.05 7.66
CA TYR A 48 -2.29 25.02 7.02
C TYR A 48 -1.03 24.30 6.54
N ILE A 49 -0.78 24.34 5.23
CA ILE A 49 0.26 23.58 4.55
C ILE A 49 1.29 24.55 3.99
N ARG A 50 2.58 24.22 4.21
CA ARG A 50 3.72 24.96 3.64
C ARG A 50 4.91 24.03 3.48
N ASN A 51 5.59 24.11 2.34
CA ASN A 51 6.75 23.28 2.01
C ASN A 51 6.43 21.78 2.18
N ASP A 52 5.36 21.32 1.55
CA ASP A 52 4.88 19.94 1.51
C ASP A 52 4.50 19.33 2.87
N ARG A 53 4.38 20.15 3.92
CA ARG A 53 4.07 19.68 5.28
C ARG A 53 2.90 20.43 5.90
N ILE A 54 2.16 19.72 6.72
CA ILE A 54 1.13 20.29 7.60
C ILE A 54 1.87 21.10 8.67
N LYS A 55 1.80 22.43 8.60
CA LYS A 55 2.47 23.30 9.57
C LYS A 55 1.64 23.53 10.81
N LYS A 56 0.32 23.60 10.64
CA LYS A 56 -0.58 23.94 11.71
C LYS A 56 -1.95 23.31 11.49
N ILE A 57 -2.60 22.91 12.56
CA ILE A 57 -3.98 22.45 12.57
C ILE A 57 -4.70 23.22 13.68
N THR A 58 -5.86 23.80 13.37
CA THR A 58 -6.64 24.58 14.34
C THR A 58 -8.12 24.20 14.27
N SER A 59 -8.81 24.32 15.39
CA SER A 59 -10.28 24.21 15.45
C SER A 59 -11.00 25.50 15.06
N HIS A 60 -10.27 26.60 14.87
CA HIS A 60 -10.79 27.92 14.52
C HIS A 60 -10.07 28.46 13.30
N ASN A 61 -10.77 29.30 12.52
CA ASN A 61 -10.14 29.98 11.39
C ASN A 61 -9.06 30.94 11.90
N TYR A 62 -7.88 30.84 11.32
CA TYR A 62 -6.80 31.77 11.56
C TYR A 62 -7.05 33.04 10.74
N LEU A 63 -7.13 34.21 11.40
CA LEU A 63 -7.60 35.45 10.73
C LEU A 63 -6.49 36.24 10.02
N ASN A 64 -5.23 35.86 10.10
CA ASN A 64 -4.12 36.65 9.57
C ASN A 64 -3.13 35.78 8.78
N PHE A 65 -3.56 35.34 7.59
CA PHE A 65 -2.72 34.56 6.68
C PHE A 65 -2.98 34.95 5.23
N THR A 66 -2.01 34.59 4.35
CA THR A 66 -2.18 34.50 2.90
C THR A 66 -1.90 33.10 2.43
N SER A 67 -2.52 32.65 1.35
CA SER A 67 -2.31 31.33 0.77
C SER A 67 -2.48 31.39 -0.74
N GLU A 68 -1.70 30.59 -1.48
CA GLU A 68 -1.86 30.44 -2.92
C GLU A 68 -3.15 29.70 -3.25
N PHE A 69 -3.50 28.69 -2.44
CA PHE A 69 -4.68 27.84 -2.64
C PHE A 69 -5.49 27.70 -1.36
N ILE A 70 -6.79 27.97 -1.46
CA ILE A 70 -7.72 27.78 -0.33
C ILE A 70 -8.80 26.80 -0.77
N ILE A 71 -8.93 25.67 -0.04
CA ILE A 71 -9.95 24.66 -0.26
C ILE A 71 -11.02 24.80 0.81
N ASP A 72 -12.26 25.08 0.44
CA ASP A 72 -13.40 24.94 1.35
C ASP A 72 -13.79 23.45 1.45
N ALA A 73 -13.48 22.86 2.60
CA ALA A 73 -13.78 21.48 2.91
C ALA A 73 -14.97 21.34 3.88
N THR A 74 -15.84 22.37 3.95
CA THR A 74 -17.07 22.29 4.74
C THR A 74 -17.90 21.08 4.33
N GLY A 75 -18.21 20.21 5.30
CA GLY A 75 -18.94 18.96 5.07
C GLY A 75 -18.13 17.82 4.45
N LYS A 76 -16.88 18.06 4.07
CA LYS A 76 -15.98 17.06 3.49
C LYS A 76 -15.07 16.45 4.56
N TYR A 77 -14.47 15.30 4.24
CA TYR A 77 -13.64 14.52 5.15
C TYR A 77 -12.21 14.51 4.67
N VAL A 78 -11.26 14.78 5.59
CA VAL A 78 -9.83 14.77 5.30
C VAL A 78 -9.17 13.64 6.08
N LEU A 79 -8.38 12.85 5.37
CA LEU A 79 -7.58 11.76 5.93
C LEU A 79 -6.24 11.66 5.18
N PRO A 80 -5.27 10.87 5.68
CA PRO A 80 -4.03 10.64 4.94
C PRO A 80 -4.32 10.05 3.57
N GLY A 81 -3.53 10.40 2.57
CA GLY A 81 -3.59 9.77 1.26
C GLY A 81 -3.38 8.26 1.35
N PHE A 82 -4.06 7.52 0.50
CA PHE A 82 -4.02 6.06 0.51
C PHE A 82 -2.65 5.53 0.09
N TRP A 83 -2.29 4.37 0.64
CA TRP A 83 -1.12 3.59 0.28
C TRP A 83 -1.56 2.28 -0.36
N ASP A 84 -1.06 1.99 -1.56
CA ASP A 84 -1.13 0.65 -2.13
C ASP A 84 0.17 -0.09 -1.78
N ASN A 85 0.07 -1.03 -0.84
CA ASN A 85 1.25 -1.68 -0.28
C ASN A 85 1.74 -2.88 -1.11
N HIS A 86 1.17 -3.11 -2.29
CA HIS A 86 1.63 -4.16 -3.18
C HIS A 86 1.32 -3.83 -4.64
N VAL A 87 2.29 -3.26 -5.33
CA VAL A 87 2.23 -2.99 -6.76
C VAL A 87 3.48 -3.49 -7.47
N HIS A 88 3.43 -3.59 -8.80
CA HIS A 88 4.57 -4.02 -9.61
C HIS A 88 4.75 -3.14 -10.84
N PHE A 89 5.95 -2.62 -11.02
CA PHE A 89 6.41 -2.02 -12.27
C PHE A 89 7.34 -3.00 -12.98
N ARG A 90 6.85 -3.68 -14.03
CA ARG A 90 7.54 -4.82 -14.68
C ARG A 90 7.09 -5.03 -16.11
N GLY A 91 7.76 -5.97 -16.81
CA GLY A 91 7.39 -6.49 -18.13
C GLY A 91 8.33 -6.07 -19.25
N GLY A 92 9.58 -5.75 -18.92
CA GLY A 92 10.64 -5.46 -19.88
C GLY A 92 10.62 -4.02 -20.42
N ASP A 93 11.63 -3.70 -21.20
CA ASP A 93 11.87 -2.36 -21.73
C ASP A 93 10.70 -1.82 -22.57
N SER A 94 9.97 -2.72 -23.26
CA SER A 94 8.81 -2.34 -24.08
C SER A 94 7.65 -1.77 -23.24
N LEU A 95 7.58 -2.07 -21.95
CA LEU A 95 6.53 -1.62 -21.04
C LEU A 95 6.92 -0.42 -20.16
N ILE A 96 8.12 0.13 -20.30
CA ILE A 96 8.59 1.26 -19.50
C ILE A 96 7.59 2.44 -19.56
N GLN A 97 7.21 2.89 -20.75
CA GLN A 97 6.31 4.04 -20.90
C GLN A 97 4.89 3.71 -20.44
N ALA A 98 4.44 2.50 -20.69
CA ALA A 98 3.14 2.02 -20.24
C ALA A 98 3.04 1.99 -18.70
N ASN A 99 4.05 1.44 -18.00
CA ASN A 99 4.12 1.49 -16.54
C ASN A 99 4.18 2.95 -16.03
N LYS A 100 5.00 3.81 -16.66
CA LYS A 100 5.10 5.23 -16.27
C LYS A 100 3.76 5.97 -16.38
N ALA A 101 2.98 5.69 -17.43
CA ALA A 101 1.69 6.32 -17.64
C ALA A 101 0.67 5.98 -16.53
N THR A 102 0.80 4.81 -15.88
CA THR A 102 -0.12 4.42 -14.79
C THR A 102 0.07 5.25 -13.51
N LEU A 103 1.18 5.97 -13.35
CA LEU A 103 1.46 6.74 -12.13
C LEU A 103 0.36 7.78 -11.84
N GLN A 104 -0.23 8.37 -12.86
CA GLN A 104 -1.32 9.34 -12.68
C GLN A 104 -2.63 8.68 -12.24
N LEU A 105 -2.86 7.41 -12.59
CA LEU A 105 -4.05 6.67 -12.18
C LEU A 105 -4.08 6.45 -10.67
N PHE A 106 -2.92 6.24 -10.05
CA PHE A 106 -2.83 6.16 -8.59
C PHE A 106 -3.29 7.47 -7.94
N LEU A 107 -2.76 8.62 -8.38
CA LEU A 107 -3.16 9.93 -7.82
C LEU A 107 -4.62 10.24 -8.10
N MET A 108 -5.14 9.94 -9.29
CA MET A 108 -6.55 10.09 -9.62
C MET A 108 -7.46 9.39 -8.61
N ASN A 109 -7.00 8.28 -8.07
CA ASN A 109 -7.71 7.48 -7.05
C ASN A 109 -7.22 7.75 -5.62
N GLY A 110 -6.58 8.89 -5.35
CA GLY A 110 -6.14 9.27 -4.00
C GLY A 110 -5.02 8.42 -3.40
N VAL A 111 -4.41 7.54 -4.21
CA VAL A 111 -3.25 6.75 -3.80
C VAL A 111 -2.01 7.61 -3.92
N THR A 112 -1.56 8.17 -2.81
CA THR A 112 -0.42 9.09 -2.76
C THR A 112 0.91 8.38 -2.56
N THR A 113 0.86 7.10 -2.23
CA THR A 113 2.06 6.28 -1.97
C THR A 113 1.84 4.85 -2.45
N VAL A 114 2.85 4.27 -3.08
CA VAL A 114 2.87 2.86 -3.48
C VAL A 114 4.11 2.15 -2.96
N ARG A 115 3.96 0.87 -2.61
CA ARG A 115 5.06 -0.04 -2.30
C ARG A 115 5.26 -0.99 -3.47
N ASP A 116 6.28 -0.68 -4.30
CA ASP A 116 6.68 -1.53 -5.42
C ASP A 116 7.39 -2.79 -4.93
N ALA A 117 6.71 -3.93 -5.06
CA ALA A 117 7.16 -5.24 -4.61
C ALA A 117 8.08 -5.94 -5.62
N GLY A 118 8.82 -5.14 -6.37
CA GLY A 118 9.88 -5.56 -7.27
C GLY A 118 9.42 -5.94 -8.67
N GLY A 119 10.32 -5.72 -9.60
CA GLY A 119 10.19 -6.02 -11.02
C GLY A 119 11.52 -5.81 -11.74
N ASP A 120 11.51 -6.07 -13.03
CA ASP A 120 12.67 -5.92 -13.92
C ASP A 120 12.96 -4.46 -14.32
N LEU A 121 12.02 -3.54 -14.05
CA LEU A 121 12.18 -2.11 -14.34
C LEU A 121 12.84 -1.31 -13.20
N THR A 122 13.58 -1.97 -12.31
CA THR A 122 14.20 -1.34 -11.12
C THR A 122 14.88 -0.02 -11.41
N ARG A 123 15.71 0.07 -12.47
CA ARG A 123 16.42 1.30 -12.83
C ARG A 123 15.44 2.46 -13.11
N ASN A 124 14.40 2.18 -13.87
CA ASN A 124 13.38 3.16 -14.23
C ASN A 124 12.56 3.57 -13.01
N VAL A 125 12.19 2.62 -12.15
CA VAL A 125 11.46 2.88 -10.90
C VAL A 125 12.26 3.81 -9.98
N MET A 126 13.57 3.57 -9.80
CA MET A 126 14.43 4.44 -9.02
C MET A 126 14.57 5.85 -9.62
N ASP A 127 14.56 5.97 -10.93
CA ASP A 127 14.57 7.26 -11.64
C ASP A 127 13.21 7.96 -11.45
N TRP A 128 12.08 7.30 -11.64
CA TRP A 128 10.75 7.87 -11.38
C TRP A 128 10.59 8.32 -9.93
N LYS A 129 11.03 7.52 -8.97
CA LYS A 129 11.06 7.88 -7.54
C LYS A 129 11.80 9.21 -7.31
N ASN A 130 12.94 9.41 -7.97
CA ASN A 130 13.70 10.65 -7.90
C ASN A 130 12.98 11.82 -8.58
N GLN A 131 12.44 11.61 -9.78
CA GLN A 131 11.70 12.63 -10.53
C GLN A 131 10.44 13.09 -9.77
N ILE A 132 9.69 12.17 -9.16
CA ILE A 132 8.52 12.49 -8.33
C ILE A 132 8.93 13.33 -7.12
N ARG A 133 10.02 12.94 -6.43
CA ARG A 133 10.55 13.73 -5.30
C ARG A 133 10.99 15.13 -5.72
N GLN A 134 11.51 15.31 -6.94
CA GLN A 134 11.91 16.59 -7.53
C GLN A 134 10.74 17.35 -8.17
N LYS A 135 9.52 16.80 -8.14
CA LYS A 135 8.32 17.37 -8.78
C LYS A 135 8.43 17.55 -10.31
N THR A 136 9.30 16.79 -10.96
CA THR A 136 9.46 16.78 -12.43
C THR A 136 8.63 15.67 -13.08
N LEU A 137 8.07 14.77 -12.30
CA LEU A 137 7.13 13.72 -12.70
C LEU A 137 5.97 13.68 -11.71
N VAL A 138 4.74 13.70 -12.22
CA VAL A 138 3.52 13.55 -11.42
C VAL A 138 3.28 12.06 -11.12
N GLY A 139 3.13 11.73 -9.84
CA GLY A 139 2.91 10.35 -9.40
C GLY A 139 2.94 10.20 -7.87
N PRO A 140 2.60 9.01 -7.36
CA PRO A 140 2.68 8.72 -5.93
C PRO A 140 4.13 8.62 -5.44
N THR A 141 4.36 8.79 -4.14
CA THR A 141 5.64 8.39 -3.54
C THR A 141 5.86 6.90 -3.78
N ILE A 142 7.03 6.51 -4.27
CA ILE A 142 7.37 5.11 -4.51
C ILE A 142 8.34 4.64 -3.45
N PHE A 143 7.95 3.65 -2.65
CA PHE A 143 8.86 2.83 -1.87
C PHE A 143 9.08 1.53 -2.63
N SER A 144 10.32 1.16 -2.91
CA SER A 144 10.63 0.03 -3.79
C SER A 144 11.60 -0.95 -3.13
N SER A 145 11.37 -2.24 -3.38
CA SER A 145 12.32 -3.30 -3.04
C SER A 145 13.52 -3.39 -4.00
N GLY A 146 13.44 -2.67 -5.11
CA GLY A 146 14.36 -2.98 -6.22
C GLY A 146 14.09 -4.37 -6.81
N PRO A 147 15.14 -5.09 -7.27
CA PRO A 147 15.00 -6.44 -7.78
C PRO A 147 14.51 -7.41 -6.69
N LYS A 148 13.72 -8.40 -7.09
CA LYS A 148 13.40 -9.53 -6.21
C LYS A 148 14.64 -10.39 -5.96
N VAL A 149 14.68 -11.05 -4.81
CA VAL A 149 15.68 -12.10 -4.51
C VAL A 149 15.03 -13.45 -4.71
N ASP A 150 15.63 -14.31 -5.55
CA ASP A 150 15.14 -15.64 -5.86
C ASP A 150 16.33 -16.58 -6.18
N GLY A 151 16.07 -17.82 -6.60
CA GLY A 151 17.10 -18.76 -7.02
C GLY A 151 17.49 -18.62 -8.50
N GLN A 152 18.31 -19.56 -8.97
CA GLN A 152 18.92 -19.58 -10.32
C GLN A 152 17.89 -19.51 -11.45
N ASN A 153 16.74 -20.17 -11.29
CA ASN A 153 15.70 -20.25 -12.32
C ASN A 153 14.50 -19.40 -11.92
N SER A 154 14.75 -18.12 -11.60
CA SER A 154 13.69 -17.21 -11.24
C SER A 154 12.67 -17.06 -12.37
N ARG A 155 11.39 -17.08 -12.00
CA ARG A 155 10.28 -16.79 -12.92
C ARG A 155 10.33 -15.35 -13.46
N TRP A 156 10.88 -14.42 -12.67
CA TRP A 156 10.89 -13.00 -13.00
C TRP A 156 12.27 -12.56 -13.43
N GLU A 157 12.35 -12.01 -14.63
CA GLU A 157 13.58 -11.39 -15.12
C GLU A 157 14.05 -10.27 -14.19
N GLY A 158 15.35 -10.00 -14.19
CA GLY A 158 15.96 -8.97 -13.35
C GLY A 158 16.08 -9.33 -11.86
N SER A 159 15.64 -10.52 -11.43
CA SER A 159 15.82 -11.00 -10.06
C SER A 159 17.30 -11.19 -9.72
N LEU A 160 17.67 -10.87 -8.47
CA LEU A 160 18.98 -11.21 -7.92
C LEU A 160 18.98 -12.68 -7.49
N VAL A 161 20.00 -13.39 -7.92
CA VAL A 161 20.10 -14.85 -7.71
C VAL A 161 20.85 -15.16 -6.42
N VAL A 162 20.28 -16.06 -5.62
CA VAL A 162 20.90 -16.70 -4.47
C VAL A 162 20.83 -18.21 -4.66
N SER A 163 21.91 -18.81 -5.13
CA SER A 163 22.09 -20.25 -5.36
C SER A 163 23.07 -20.88 -4.38
N HIS A 164 23.93 -20.04 -3.76
CA HIS A 164 24.92 -20.46 -2.78
C HIS A 164 24.94 -19.49 -1.59
N ASN A 165 25.41 -19.98 -0.44
CA ASN A 165 25.38 -19.22 0.81
C ASN A 165 26.25 -17.95 0.77
N ASP A 166 27.35 -17.97 0.07
CA ASP A 166 28.30 -16.85 -0.08
C ASP A 166 27.73 -15.71 -0.95
N GLU A 167 26.70 -15.97 -1.77
CA GLU A 167 26.04 -14.96 -2.59
C GLU A 167 25.09 -14.06 -1.79
N ILE A 168 24.58 -14.51 -0.63
CA ILE A 168 23.62 -13.75 0.20
C ILE A 168 24.16 -12.37 0.53
N ASN A 169 25.40 -12.28 0.98
CA ASN A 169 26.03 -11.01 1.36
C ASN A 169 26.13 -10.06 0.15
N SER A 170 26.60 -10.54 -0.99
CA SER A 170 26.76 -9.72 -2.19
C SER A 170 25.40 -9.22 -2.74
N VAL A 171 24.35 -10.03 -2.64
CA VAL A 171 22.99 -9.66 -3.02
C VAL A 171 22.44 -8.57 -2.10
N LEU A 172 22.57 -8.74 -0.78
CA LEU A 172 22.11 -7.73 0.18
C LEU A 172 22.93 -6.43 0.08
N ASP A 173 24.24 -6.51 -0.16
CA ASP A 173 25.10 -5.33 -0.41
C ASP A 173 24.63 -4.56 -1.66
N SER A 174 24.24 -5.28 -2.72
CA SER A 174 23.71 -4.68 -3.94
C SER A 174 22.39 -3.93 -3.68
N LEU A 175 21.48 -4.51 -2.88
CA LEU A 175 20.22 -3.87 -2.49
C LEU A 175 20.46 -2.64 -1.59
N GLN A 176 21.40 -2.73 -0.63
CA GLN A 176 21.77 -1.58 0.19
C GLN A 176 22.39 -0.44 -0.64
N LYS A 177 23.24 -0.77 -1.62
CA LYS A 177 23.82 0.20 -2.56
C LYS A 177 22.74 0.88 -3.41
N LEU A 178 21.70 0.16 -3.82
CA LEU A 178 20.52 0.68 -4.51
C LEU A 178 19.64 1.54 -3.59
N ARG A 179 19.85 1.49 -2.26
CA ARG A 179 19.02 2.18 -1.25
C ARG A 179 17.55 1.79 -1.37
N VAL A 180 17.30 0.50 -1.48
CA VAL A 180 15.93 -0.03 -1.45
C VAL A 180 15.27 0.24 -0.11
N ASP A 181 13.95 0.32 -0.09
CA ASP A 181 13.19 0.60 1.14
C ASP A 181 12.90 -0.68 1.93
N PHE A 182 12.90 -1.83 1.24
CA PHE A 182 12.74 -3.17 1.81
C PHE A 182 13.29 -4.21 0.84
N VAL A 183 13.40 -5.46 1.27
CA VAL A 183 13.87 -6.60 0.45
C VAL A 183 12.67 -7.47 0.10
N LYS A 184 12.44 -7.72 -1.18
CA LYS A 184 11.40 -8.65 -1.66
C LYS A 184 12.01 -10.00 -1.97
N LEU A 185 11.55 -11.05 -1.27
CA LEU A 185 11.89 -12.44 -1.59
C LEU A 185 10.79 -13.06 -2.46
N TYR A 186 11.20 -13.94 -3.37
CA TYR A 186 10.30 -14.68 -4.21
C TYR A 186 10.57 -16.21 -4.07
N ASP A 187 9.62 -17.02 -4.49
CA ASP A 187 9.55 -18.44 -4.14
C ASP A 187 9.66 -19.39 -5.35
N SER A 188 10.06 -18.87 -6.52
CA SER A 188 10.01 -19.73 -7.71
C SER A 188 11.15 -20.75 -7.81
N SER A 189 12.33 -20.45 -7.25
CA SER A 189 13.48 -21.35 -7.41
C SER A 189 14.52 -21.28 -6.28
N ILE A 190 14.41 -20.38 -5.33
CA ILE A 190 15.32 -20.32 -4.18
C ILE A 190 15.10 -21.52 -3.25
N SER A 191 16.18 -22.16 -2.79
CA SER A 191 16.06 -23.25 -1.81
C SER A 191 15.58 -22.73 -0.45
N GLY A 192 14.79 -23.52 0.28
CA GLY A 192 14.27 -23.14 1.58
C GLY A 192 15.36 -22.74 2.58
N VAL A 193 16.52 -23.41 2.56
CA VAL A 193 17.66 -23.09 3.42
C VAL A 193 18.23 -21.70 3.10
N LEU A 194 18.42 -21.38 1.82
CA LEU A 194 18.95 -20.08 1.39
C LEU A 194 17.93 -18.97 1.61
N TYR A 195 16.65 -19.25 1.41
CA TYR A 195 15.56 -18.34 1.70
C TYR A 195 15.58 -17.89 3.17
N LEU A 196 15.58 -18.84 4.11
CA LEU A 196 15.60 -18.54 5.55
C LEU A 196 16.86 -17.80 5.97
N LYS A 197 18.03 -18.19 5.45
CA LYS A 197 19.29 -17.50 5.71
C LYS A 197 19.31 -16.07 5.17
N THR A 198 18.71 -15.85 4.00
CA THR A 198 18.62 -14.50 3.41
C THR A 198 17.77 -13.58 4.28
N ILE A 199 16.64 -14.08 4.82
CA ILE A 199 15.81 -13.30 5.76
C ILE A 199 16.61 -12.98 7.02
N ALA A 200 17.24 -13.98 7.63
CA ALA A 200 17.99 -13.80 8.88
C ALA A 200 19.15 -12.80 8.72
N GLU A 201 19.90 -12.88 7.62
CA GLU A 201 20.98 -11.95 7.32
C GLU A 201 20.44 -10.53 7.04
N ALA A 202 19.36 -10.41 6.28
CA ALA A 202 18.71 -9.11 6.05
C ALA A 202 18.22 -8.48 7.36
N SER A 203 17.62 -9.27 8.25
CA SER A 203 17.18 -8.83 9.58
C SER A 203 18.34 -8.32 10.43
N GLN A 204 19.49 -9.03 10.46
CA GLN A 204 20.69 -8.60 11.17
C GLN A 204 21.26 -7.26 10.65
N ARG A 205 21.06 -6.97 9.37
CA ARG A 205 21.43 -5.69 8.73
C ARG A 205 20.40 -4.59 8.93
N GLY A 206 19.29 -4.87 9.64
CA GLY A 206 18.17 -3.93 9.84
C GLY A 206 17.34 -3.67 8.58
N LEU A 207 17.45 -4.54 7.56
CA LEU A 207 16.63 -4.49 6.36
C LEU A 207 15.28 -5.16 6.64
N ILE A 208 14.20 -4.48 6.26
CA ILE A 208 12.85 -5.05 6.32
C ILE A 208 12.70 -6.04 5.16
N THR A 209 12.21 -7.24 5.44
CA THR A 209 11.94 -8.25 4.42
C THR A 209 10.45 -8.44 4.21
N SER A 210 10.06 -8.74 2.98
CA SER A 210 8.69 -9.05 2.60
C SER A 210 8.71 -10.06 1.45
N GLY A 211 7.72 -10.93 1.33
CA GLY A 211 7.71 -11.80 0.16
C GLY A 211 6.77 -12.99 0.21
N HIS A 212 6.96 -13.81 -0.80
CA HIS A 212 6.41 -15.15 -0.91
C HIS A 212 7.23 -16.12 -0.06
N ILE A 213 6.65 -17.25 0.30
CA ILE A 213 7.34 -18.32 1.04
C ILE A 213 7.45 -19.57 0.17
N PRO A 214 8.66 -20.08 -0.12
CA PRO A 214 8.79 -21.36 -0.82
C PRO A 214 7.99 -22.44 -0.10
N PHE A 215 7.21 -23.24 -0.83
CA PHE A 215 6.41 -24.31 -0.23
C PHE A 215 7.26 -25.42 0.41
N THR A 216 8.56 -25.40 0.15
CA THR A 216 9.57 -26.22 0.82
C THR A 216 9.95 -25.74 2.23
N VAL A 217 9.33 -24.64 2.72
CA VAL A 217 9.60 -24.03 4.03
C VAL A 217 8.30 -23.95 4.83
N GLN A 218 8.36 -24.25 6.12
CA GLN A 218 7.24 -24.07 7.04
C GLN A 218 7.07 -22.60 7.42
N LEU A 219 5.85 -22.20 7.74
CA LEU A 219 5.55 -20.82 8.14
C LEU A 219 6.31 -20.42 9.41
N ASP A 220 6.35 -21.30 10.42
CA ASP A 220 7.06 -21.06 11.67
C ASP A 220 8.54 -20.73 11.44
N GLN A 221 9.21 -21.49 10.57
CA GLN A 221 10.62 -21.25 10.23
C GLN A 221 10.83 -19.87 9.60
N THR A 222 9.87 -19.42 8.81
CA THR A 222 9.91 -18.10 8.16
C THR A 222 9.75 -16.97 9.17
N LEU A 223 8.83 -17.14 10.14
CA LEU A 223 8.63 -16.19 11.24
C LEU A 223 9.87 -16.11 12.14
N ASP A 224 10.44 -17.27 12.52
CA ASP A 224 11.67 -17.34 13.31
C ASP A 224 12.88 -16.69 12.61
N ALA A 225 12.92 -16.74 11.28
CA ALA A 225 13.95 -16.04 10.50
C ALA A 225 13.79 -14.51 10.49
N GLY A 226 12.60 -13.98 10.85
CA GLY A 226 12.35 -12.55 11.00
C GLY A 226 11.79 -11.86 9.77
N ILE A 227 10.92 -12.54 9.00
CA ILE A 227 10.22 -11.89 7.88
C ILE A 227 9.29 -10.78 8.38
N GLY A 228 9.35 -9.61 7.76
CA GLY A 228 8.53 -8.45 8.14
C GLY A 228 7.11 -8.49 7.57
N ALA A 229 6.91 -9.02 6.35
CA ALA A 229 5.57 -9.17 5.77
C ALA A 229 5.47 -10.41 4.86
N ILE A 230 4.30 -11.04 4.85
CA ILE A 230 3.95 -12.17 3.99
C ILE A 230 2.93 -11.70 2.96
N GLU A 231 3.27 -11.87 1.69
CA GLU A 231 2.41 -11.51 0.57
C GLU A 231 1.48 -12.68 0.24
N HIS A 232 0.18 -12.41 0.09
CA HIS A 232 -0.88 -13.37 -0.22
C HIS A 232 -1.20 -14.37 0.90
N LEU A 233 -2.44 -14.85 0.92
CA LEU A 233 -2.95 -15.70 2.00
C LEU A 233 -2.61 -17.19 1.85
N TYR A 234 -2.08 -17.62 0.71
CA TYR A 234 -1.73 -19.03 0.45
C TYR A 234 -0.79 -19.62 1.50
N TYR A 235 0.19 -18.84 1.94
CA TYR A 235 1.20 -19.28 2.90
C TYR A 235 0.65 -19.35 4.32
N ILE A 236 -0.28 -18.45 4.64
CA ILE A 236 -1.00 -18.47 5.91
C ILE A 236 -1.91 -19.70 5.97
N LEU A 237 -2.68 -19.98 4.89
CA LEU A 237 -3.49 -21.19 4.78
C LEU A 237 -2.64 -22.45 4.99
N LYS A 238 -1.45 -22.50 4.38
CA LYS A 238 -0.51 -23.63 4.55
C LYS A 238 -0.14 -23.82 6.03
N GLY A 239 0.27 -22.74 6.71
CA GLY A 239 0.63 -22.79 8.14
C GLY A 239 -0.53 -23.21 9.06
N CYS A 240 -1.77 -22.86 8.67
CA CYS A 240 -2.99 -23.22 9.42
C CYS A 240 -3.48 -24.65 9.16
N SER A 241 -2.88 -25.39 8.22
CA SER A 241 -3.28 -26.75 7.88
C SER A 241 -2.53 -27.78 8.71
N SER A 242 -3.22 -28.82 9.20
CA SER A 242 -2.59 -29.97 9.87
C SER A 242 -1.66 -30.78 8.95
N ARG A 243 -1.72 -30.50 7.64
CA ARG A 243 -0.87 -31.17 6.63
C ARG A 243 0.33 -30.33 6.18
N GLU A 244 0.64 -29.20 6.82
CA GLU A 244 1.77 -28.37 6.44
C GLU A 244 3.06 -29.17 6.28
N ASP A 245 3.40 -30.03 7.27
CA ASP A 245 4.63 -30.82 7.27
C ASP A 245 4.66 -31.82 6.12
N SER A 246 3.58 -32.62 5.97
CA SER A 246 3.50 -33.64 4.93
C SER A 246 3.48 -33.05 3.51
N ILE A 247 2.84 -31.90 3.33
CA ILE A 247 2.86 -31.17 2.05
C ILE A 247 4.26 -30.59 1.78
N THR A 248 4.90 -30.00 2.79
CA THR A 248 6.28 -29.51 2.66
C THR A 248 7.23 -30.61 2.21
N GLU A 249 7.15 -31.81 2.83
CA GLU A 249 7.96 -32.95 2.43
C GLU A 249 7.65 -33.46 1.02
N ALA A 250 6.37 -33.51 0.64
CA ALA A 250 5.96 -33.94 -0.70
C ALA A 250 6.45 -32.97 -1.78
N ILE A 251 6.41 -31.66 -1.52
CA ILE A 251 6.98 -30.62 -2.40
C ILE A 251 8.50 -30.81 -2.55
N ILE A 252 9.23 -31.05 -1.44
CA ILE A 252 10.68 -31.29 -1.47
C ILE A 252 11.02 -32.52 -2.31
N LYS A 253 10.20 -33.57 -2.25
CA LYS A 253 10.37 -34.81 -3.05
C LYS A 253 9.94 -34.66 -4.50
N GLY A 254 9.20 -33.61 -4.85
CA GLY A 254 8.63 -33.41 -6.18
C GLY A 254 7.32 -34.18 -6.42
N ASP A 255 6.71 -34.74 -5.38
CA ASP A 255 5.44 -35.50 -5.45
C ASP A 255 4.23 -34.57 -5.52
N GLU A 256 4.38 -33.31 -5.13
CA GLU A 256 3.36 -32.26 -5.11
C GLU A 256 3.88 -30.95 -5.69
N ASN A 257 2.94 -30.08 -6.06
CA ASN A 257 3.23 -28.71 -6.44
C ASN A 257 2.27 -27.73 -5.74
N PHE A 258 2.53 -26.44 -5.88
CA PHE A 258 1.75 -25.38 -5.25
C PHE A 258 0.24 -25.55 -5.45
N TRP A 259 -0.23 -25.64 -6.70
CA TRP A 259 -1.66 -25.68 -7.00
C TRP A 259 -2.32 -27.01 -6.62
N SER A 260 -1.64 -28.16 -6.76
CA SER A 260 -2.18 -29.46 -6.31
C SER A 260 -2.29 -29.57 -4.80
N SER A 261 -1.54 -28.75 -4.08
CA SER A 261 -1.57 -28.72 -2.59
C SER A 261 -2.72 -27.89 -2.04
N MET A 262 -3.18 -26.86 -2.75
CA MET A 262 -4.17 -25.89 -2.24
C MET A 262 -5.47 -26.54 -1.74
N PRO A 263 -6.19 -27.39 -2.52
CA PRO A 263 -7.42 -28.01 -2.06
C PRO A 263 -7.21 -28.95 -0.84
N LYS A 264 -5.98 -29.53 -0.72
CA LYS A 264 -5.64 -30.39 0.40
C LYS A 264 -5.42 -29.58 1.68
N LEU A 265 -4.75 -28.42 1.55
CA LEU A 265 -4.52 -27.50 2.66
C LEU A 265 -5.85 -26.93 3.16
N LEU A 266 -6.74 -26.55 2.26
CA LEU A 266 -8.07 -26.04 2.58
C LEU A 266 -8.90 -27.07 3.38
N LYS A 267 -8.95 -28.32 2.89
CA LYS A 267 -9.68 -29.42 3.55
C LYS A 267 -9.12 -29.82 4.91
N THR A 268 -7.90 -29.45 5.21
CA THR A 268 -7.20 -29.80 6.46
C THR A 268 -6.84 -28.59 7.29
N TYR A 269 -7.52 -27.46 7.04
CA TYR A 269 -7.47 -26.29 7.91
C TYR A 269 -7.94 -26.65 9.32
N GLU A 270 -7.19 -26.23 10.32
CA GLU A 270 -7.45 -26.50 11.72
C GLU A 270 -7.56 -25.20 12.52
N PRO A 271 -8.75 -24.86 13.08
CA PRO A 271 -8.94 -23.60 13.81
C PRO A 271 -7.98 -23.39 14.98
N LEU A 272 -7.67 -24.45 15.75
CA LEU A 272 -6.73 -24.35 16.88
C LEU A 272 -5.29 -24.10 16.42
N ARG A 273 -4.89 -24.72 15.30
CA ARG A 273 -3.58 -24.45 14.68
C ARG A 273 -3.52 -23.05 14.13
N ALA A 274 -4.59 -22.62 13.49
CA ALA A 274 -4.70 -21.25 12.97
C ALA A 274 -4.53 -20.19 14.06
N GLN A 275 -5.16 -20.38 15.22
CA GLN A 275 -4.98 -19.47 16.37
C GLN A 275 -3.50 -19.40 16.79
N ASN A 276 -2.81 -20.53 16.89
CA ASN A 276 -1.37 -20.55 17.21
C ASN A 276 -0.53 -19.81 16.15
N VAL A 277 -0.88 -19.96 14.86
CA VAL A 277 -0.22 -19.23 13.77
C VAL A 277 -0.44 -17.72 13.90
N PHE A 278 -1.67 -17.30 14.19
CA PHE A 278 -2.00 -15.89 14.36
C PHE A 278 -1.28 -15.27 15.56
N ASP A 279 -1.23 -15.97 16.68
CA ASP A 279 -0.48 -15.55 17.86
C ASP A 279 1.02 -15.37 17.55
N LYS A 280 1.61 -16.27 16.75
CA LYS A 280 3.00 -16.16 16.30
C LYS A 280 3.22 -14.97 15.35
N LEU A 281 2.30 -14.73 14.41
CA LEU A 281 2.35 -13.55 13.54
C LEU A 281 2.35 -12.25 14.36
N VAL A 282 1.50 -12.16 15.37
CA VAL A 282 1.45 -11.03 16.29
C VAL A 282 2.75 -10.87 17.08
N GLN A 283 3.29 -11.97 17.65
CA GLN A 283 4.54 -11.96 18.41
C GLN A 283 5.75 -11.57 17.55
N ALA A 284 5.80 -12.04 16.30
CA ALA A 284 6.86 -11.73 15.36
C ALA A 284 6.74 -10.32 14.75
N ASP A 285 5.67 -9.60 15.05
CA ASP A 285 5.34 -8.30 14.42
C ASP A 285 5.27 -8.37 12.89
N THR A 286 4.89 -9.54 12.35
CA THR A 286 4.83 -9.81 10.91
C THR A 286 3.48 -9.36 10.34
N TYR A 287 3.54 -8.60 9.25
CA TYR A 287 2.37 -8.14 8.53
C TYR A 287 1.90 -9.16 7.50
N VAL A 288 0.62 -9.10 7.14
CA VAL A 288 0.04 -9.90 6.05
C VAL A 288 -0.53 -8.97 4.99
N VAL A 289 -0.22 -9.23 3.72
CA VAL A 289 -0.77 -8.51 2.56
C VAL A 289 -1.71 -9.44 1.83
N PRO A 290 -3.03 -9.40 2.05
CA PRO A 290 -3.95 -10.43 1.60
C PRO A 290 -4.18 -10.46 0.09
N THR A 291 -4.22 -9.29 -0.55
CA THR A 291 -4.53 -9.14 -1.98
C THR A 291 -5.82 -9.89 -2.38
N LEU A 292 -6.92 -9.64 -1.66
CA LEU A 292 -8.19 -10.32 -1.87
C LEU A 292 -8.76 -10.04 -3.26
N ARG A 293 -8.67 -8.78 -3.71
CA ARG A 293 -9.28 -8.38 -4.97
C ARG A 293 -8.70 -9.14 -6.17
N ILE A 294 -7.38 -9.32 -6.26
CA ILE A 294 -6.80 -10.11 -7.35
C ILE A 294 -7.19 -11.59 -7.25
N SER A 295 -7.31 -12.13 -6.04
CA SER A 295 -7.79 -13.50 -5.84
C SER A 295 -9.21 -13.67 -6.35
N GLU A 296 -10.11 -12.72 -6.03
CA GLU A 296 -11.49 -12.66 -6.53
C GLU A 296 -11.52 -12.64 -8.06
N VAL A 297 -10.94 -11.61 -8.68
CA VAL A 297 -10.91 -11.42 -10.14
C VAL A 297 -10.41 -12.69 -10.85
N LEU A 298 -9.28 -13.24 -10.40
CA LEU A 298 -8.68 -14.40 -11.07
C LEU A 298 -9.44 -15.71 -10.81
N SER A 299 -10.31 -15.78 -9.81
CA SER A 299 -11.16 -16.94 -9.56
C SER A 299 -12.48 -16.89 -10.34
N GLN A 300 -12.88 -15.71 -10.84
CA GLN A 300 -14.18 -15.47 -11.47
C GLN A 300 -14.10 -15.15 -12.98
N LEU A 301 -12.94 -15.33 -13.62
CA LEU A 301 -12.75 -15.01 -15.06
C LEU A 301 -13.66 -15.77 -16.03
N ASP A 302 -14.28 -16.86 -15.61
CA ASP A 302 -15.30 -17.61 -16.37
C ASP A 302 -16.72 -17.04 -16.19
N VAL A 303 -16.92 -16.20 -15.21
CA VAL A 303 -18.22 -15.56 -14.89
C VAL A 303 -18.21 -14.09 -15.30
N ASP A 304 -17.14 -13.37 -14.96
CA ASP A 304 -16.94 -11.97 -15.33
C ASP A 304 -15.79 -11.85 -16.35
N ASN A 305 -16.13 -11.34 -17.53
CA ASN A 305 -15.19 -11.18 -18.63
C ASN A 305 -14.46 -9.83 -18.64
N HIS A 306 -14.87 -8.89 -17.80
CA HIS A 306 -14.28 -7.56 -17.67
C HIS A 306 -14.28 -6.69 -18.96
N PHE A 307 -15.02 -7.03 -19.99
CA PHE A 307 -15.00 -6.29 -21.27
C PHE A 307 -15.60 -4.89 -21.17
N ASP A 308 -16.47 -4.68 -20.20
CA ASP A 308 -17.15 -3.41 -19.96
C ASP A 308 -16.50 -2.57 -18.87
N ASP A 309 -15.35 -2.99 -18.34
CA ASP A 309 -14.63 -2.25 -17.31
C ASP A 309 -14.21 -0.87 -17.83
N VAL A 310 -14.67 0.17 -17.17
CA VAL A 310 -14.43 1.55 -17.58
C VAL A 310 -12.94 1.91 -17.62
N TYR A 311 -12.15 1.28 -16.75
CA TYR A 311 -10.70 1.48 -16.66
C TYR A 311 -9.91 0.96 -17.87
N LEU A 312 -10.48 0.05 -18.67
CA LEU A 312 -9.86 -0.38 -19.94
C LEU A 312 -9.57 0.80 -20.89
N LYS A 313 -10.36 1.90 -20.78
CA LYS A 313 -10.20 3.09 -21.61
C LYS A 313 -8.94 3.88 -21.31
N VAL A 314 -8.42 3.78 -20.09
CA VAL A 314 -7.25 4.56 -19.62
C VAL A 314 -6.00 3.71 -19.42
N MET A 315 -6.15 2.38 -19.47
CA MET A 315 -5.00 1.49 -19.39
C MET A 315 -4.22 1.47 -20.69
N PRO A 316 -2.88 1.60 -20.64
CA PRO A 316 -2.03 1.40 -21.83
C PRO A 316 -2.27 0.05 -22.47
N GLN A 317 -2.45 0.05 -23.79
CA GLN A 317 -2.74 -1.17 -24.57
C GLN A 317 -1.65 -2.23 -24.45
N GLU A 318 -0.41 -1.80 -24.27
CA GLU A 318 0.74 -2.69 -24.07
C GLU A 318 0.62 -3.46 -22.75
N LEU A 319 0.07 -2.86 -21.70
CA LEU A 319 -0.19 -3.54 -20.43
C LEU A 319 -1.38 -4.50 -20.56
N LEU A 320 -2.46 -4.10 -21.23
CA LEU A 320 -3.64 -4.95 -21.45
C LEU A 320 -3.28 -6.23 -22.19
N LYS A 321 -2.37 -6.18 -23.17
CA LYS A 321 -1.88 -7.37 -23.89
C LYS A 321 -1.23 -8.40 -22.97
N THR A 322 -0.67 -7.98 -21.82
CA THR A 322 -0.05 -8.91 -20.87
C THR A 322 -1.08 -9.75 -20.10
N TYR A 323 -2.36 -9.40 -20.17
CA TYR A 323 -3.43 -10.10 -19.47
C TYR A 323 -3.85 -11.41 -20.15
N GLU A 324 -3.72 -11.48 -21.47
CA GLU A 324 -4.27 -12.54 -22.30
C GLU A 324 -3.85 -13.96 -21.86
N ASN A 325 -2.56 -14.17 -21.62
CA ASN A 325 -2.06 -15.50 -21.26
C ASN A 325 -2.63 -16.03 -19.94
N ARG A 326 -2.83 -15.15 -18.96
CA ARG A 326 -3.41 -15.54 -17.66
C ARG A 326 -4.90 -15.86 -17.79
N VAL A 327 -5.63 -15.03 -18.53
CA VAL A 327 -7.06 -15.22 -18.80
C VAL A 327 -7.29 -16.52 -19.56
N LEU A 328 -6.58 -16.74 -20.67
CA LEU A 328 -6.67 -17.96 -21.46
C LEU A 328 -6.32 -19.21 -20.64
N GLY A 329 -5.21 -19.17 -19.89
CA GLY A 329 -4.80 -20.28 -19.04
C GLY A 329 -5.82 -20.63 -17.94
N PHE A 330 -6.59 -19.66 -17.45
CA PHE A 330 -7.70 -19.93 -16.52
C PHE A 330 -8.91 -20.52 -17.27
N LEU A 331 -9.32 -19.92 -18.38
CA LEU A 331 -10.49 -20.35 -19.14
C LEU A 331 -10.32 -21.79 -19.69
N GLU A 332 -9.11 -22.16 -20.10
CA GLU A 332 -8.76 -23.49 -20.60
C GLU A 332 -8.55 -24.53 -19.47
N SER A 333 -8.50 -24.11 -18.22
CA SER A 333 -8.34 -25.04 -17.09
C SER A 333 -9.61 -25.87 -16.88
N SER A 334 -9.46 -27.05 -16.24
CA SER A 334 -10.60 -27.92 -15.93
C SER A 334 -11.55 -27.25 -14.93
N GLU A 335 -12.83 -27.65 -14.96
CA GLU A 335 -13.84 -27.16 -13.99
C GLU A 335 -13.43 -27.40 -12.54
N ASN A 336 -12.74 -28.50 -12.25
CA ASN A 336 -12.24 -28.76 -10.89
C ASN A 336 -11.23 -27.66 -10.46
N ILE A 337 -10.30 -27.26 -11.34
CA ILE A 337 -9.33 -26.20 -11.04
C ILE A 337 -10.03 -24.86 -10.84
N LYS A 338 -11.05 -24.54 -11.65
CA LYS A 338 -11.83 -23.30 -11.50
C LYS A 338 -12.57 -23.29 -10.16
N ASN A 339 -13.24 -24.41 -9.83
CA ASN A 339 -13.94 -24.54 -8.55
C ASN A 339 -12.99 -24.48 -7.35
N ASP A 340 -11.84 -25.17 -7.41
CA ASP A 340 -10.82 -25.09 -6.34
C ASP A 340 -10.37 -23.65 -6.09
N ARG A 341 -10.20 -22.83 -7.15
CA ARG A 341 -9.81 -21.43 -7.01
C ARG A 341 -10.90 -20.59 -6.38
N LYS A 342 -12.16 -20.81 -6.71
CA LYS A 342 -13.33 -20.14 -6.10
C LYS A 342 -13.42 -20.51 -4.62
N GLU A 343 -13.36 -21.80 -4.28
CA GLU A 343 -13.37 -22.26 -2.88
C GLU A 343 -12.22 -21.66 -2.05
N ILE A 344 -11.03 -21.54 -2.64
CA ILE A 344 -9.88 -20.94 -1.97
C ILE A 344 -10.13 -19.44 -1.75
N HIS A 345 -10.67 -18.73 -2.73
CA HIS A 345 -10.98 -17.31 -2.58
C HIS A 345 -12.05 -17.09 -1.50
N ASP A 346 -13.16 -17.83 -1.54
CA ASP A 346 -14.23 -17.75 -0.52
C ASP A 346 -13.64 -18.00 0.89
N PHE A 347 -12.70 -18.93 1.00
CA PHE A 347 -12.04 -19.18 2.27
C PHE A 347 -11.07 -18.06 2.69
N PHE A 348 -10.46 -17.36 1.75
CA PHE A 348 -9.60 -16.21 2.07
C PHE A 348 -10.37 -15.07 2.72
N GLU A 349 -11.65 -14.88 2.40
CA GLU A 349 -12.52 -13.93 3.12
C GLU A 349 -12.70 -14.34 4.59
N VAL A 350 -12.88 -15.64 4.88
CA VAL A 350 -12.95 -16.15 6.24
C VAL A 350 -11.61 -16.00 6.96
N LEU A 351 -10.51 -16.28 6.27
CA LEU A 351 -9.16 -16.24 6.83
C LEU A 351 -8.74 -14.80 7.18
N ILE A 352 -9.01 -13.83 6.32
CA ILE A 352 -8.68 -12.42 6.58
C ILE A 352 -9.46 -11.86 7.78
N LYS A 353 -10.73 -12.24 7.93
CA LYS A 353 -11.52 -11.88 9.11
C LYS A 353 -10.90 -12.46 10.37
N SER A 354 -10.51 -13.74 10.33
CA SER A 354 -9.87 -14.41 11.47
C SER A 354 -8.53 -13.77 11.85
N LEU A 355 -7.73 -13.35 10.87
CA LEU A 355 -6.48 -12.62 11.10
C LEU A 355 -6.74 -11.26 11.77
N SER A 356 -7.75 -10.51 11.30
CA SER A 356 -8.15 -9.23 11.90
C SER A 356 -8.62 -9.41 13.35
N ASP A 357 -9.48 -10.41 13.62
CA ASP A 357 -9.97 -10.71 14.98
C ASP A 357 -8.84 -11.10 15.95
N ALA A 358 -7.79 -11.72 15.42
CA ALA A 358 -6.56 -12.04 16.17
C ALA A 358 -5.57 -10.87 16.25
N HIS A 359 -5.93 -9.68 15.73
CA HIS A 359 -5.09 -8.47 15.72
C HIS A 359 -3.77 -8.61 14.94
N VAL A 360 -3.72 -9.51 13.96
CA VAL A 360 -2.60 -9.57 13.03
C VAL A 360 -2.59 -8.29 12.17
N LYS A 361 -1.43 -7.69 12.01
CA LYS A 361 -1.27 -6.47 11.23
C LYS A 361 -1.45 -6.75 9.73
N ILE A 362 -2.35 -6.02 9.09
CA ILE A 362 -2.69 -6.19 7.67
C ILE A 362 -2.24 -4.97 6.88
N LEU A 363 -1.78 -5.19 5.65
CA LEU A 363 -1.46 -4.16 4.66
C LEU A 363 -2.38 -4.32 3.45
N ALA A 364 -3.18 -3.31 3.12
CA ALA A 364 -3.93 -3.31 1.88
C ALA A 364 -2.98 -3.17 0.68
N GLY A 365 -3.11 -4.07 -0.29
CA GLY A 365 -2.33 -4.06 -1.52
C GLY A 365 -3.10 -4.67 -2.67
N SER A 366 -3.08 -4.03 -3.83
CA SER A 366 -3.88 -4.45 -4.97
C SER A 366 -3.24 -5.57 -5.80
N ASP A 367 -1.92 -5.69 -5.75
CA ASP A 367 -1.09 -6.50 -6.66
C ASP A 367 -1.20 -6.04 -8.14
N THR A 368 -1.50 -4.75 -8.38
CA THR A 368 -1.57 -4.21 -9.74
C THR A 368 -0.23 -4.25 -10.45
N GLY A 369 -0.25 -4.45 -11.76
CA GLY A 369 0.93 -4.47 -12.63
C GLY A 369 0.76 -5.34 -13.86
N ALA A 370 1.75 -5.33 -14.75
CA ALA A 370 1.76 -6.22 -15.90
C ALA A 370 1.53 -7.68 -15.50
N TYR A 371 0.79 -8.44 -16.31
CA TYR A 371 0.38 -9.83 -16.09
C TYR A 371 -0.67 -10.05 -14.99
N ASN A 372 -1.07 -9.04 -14.21
CA ASN A 372 -2.13 -9.14 -13.21
C ASN A 372 -3.43 -8.61 -13.82
N SER A 373 -4.15 -9.51 -14.50
CA SER A 373 -5.30 -9.20 -15.35
C SER A 373 -6.40 -8.50 -14.56
N TYR A 374 -6.89 -7.38 -15.10
CA TYR A 374 -8.03 -6.59 -14.60
C TYR A 374 -7.85 -6.03 -13.18
N ILE A 375 -6.60 -5.89 -12.74
CA ILE A 375 -6.24 -5.17 -11.52
C ILE A 375 -5.68 -3.82 -11.92
N TYR A 376 -6.45 -2.77 -11.69
CA TYR A 376 -6.16 -1.43 -12.21
C TYR A 376 -5.49 -0.54 -11.19
N PRO A 377 -4.47 0.23 -11.57
CA PRO A 377 -3.78 1.15 -10.67
C PRO A 377 -4.73 2.13 -9.98
N GLY A 378 -4.67 2.17 -8.67
CA GLY A 378 -5.44 3.06 -7.83
C GLY A 378 -6.83 2.52 -7.49
N VAL A 379 -7.72 2.28 -8.44
CA VAL A 379 -9.09 1.83 -8.16
C VAL A 379 -9.13 0.47 -7.47
N SER A 380 -8.25 -0.47 -7.88
CA SER A 380 -8.26 -1.80 -7.27
C SER A 380 -7.81 -1.80 -5.80
N LEU A 381 -7.16 -0.74 -5.31
CA LEU A 381 -6.96 -0.57 -3.88
C LEU A 381 -8.29 -0.32 -3.14
N HIS A 382 -9.18 0.52 -3.69
CA HIS A 382 -10.50 0.73 -3.09
C HIS A 382 -11.35 -0.55 -3.12
N GLU A 383 -11.20 -1.35 -4.17
CA GLU A 383 -11.85 -2.66 -4.27
C GLU A 383 -11.29 -3.64 -3.24
N GLU A 384 -9.99 -3.61 -2.97
CA GLU A 384 -9.34 -4.37 -1.88
C GLU A 384 -9.90 -3.97 -0.50
N LEU A 385 -10.05 -2.66 -0.23
CA LEU A 385 -10.65 -2.17 1.01
C LEU A 385 -12.12 -2.60 1.14
N ASP A 386 -12.89 -2.55 0.05
CA ASP A 386 -14.29 -3.01 0.01
C ASP A 386 -14.37 -4.52 0.27
N ALA A 387 -13.53 -5.33 -0.38
CA ALA A 387 -13.45 -6.77 -0.14
C ALA A 387 -13.11 -7.11 1.33
N MET A 388 -12.19 -6.38 1.96
CA MET A 388 -11.90 -6.54 3.38
C MET A 388 -13.13 -6.26 4.26
N VAL A 389 -13.90 -5.21 3.95
CA VAL A 389 -15.10 -4.86 4.72
C VAL A 389 -16.21 -5.88 4.46
N GLN A 390 -16.39 -6.37 3.24
CA GLN A 390 -17.32 -7.45 2.93
C GLN A 390 -16.97 -8.74 3.68
N ALA A 391 -15.69 -9.04 3.83
CA ALA A 391 -15.19 -10.14 4.66
C ALA A 391 -15.41 -9.93 6.17
N GLY A 392 -15.90 -8.75 6.61
CA GLY A 392 -16.27 -8.46 7.99
C GLY A 392 -15.24 -7.65 8.79
N ILE A 393 -14.23 -7.07 8.15
CA ILE A 393 -13.32 -6.08 8.77
C ILE A 393 -14.07 -4.75 8.89
N SER A 394 -13.88 -4.01 9.98
CA SER A 394 -14.51 -2.71 10.14
C SER A 394 -13.98 -1.66 9.16
N ASN A 395 -14.78 -0.67 8.79
CA ASN A 395 -14.35 0.43 7.92
C ASN A 395 -13.08 1.13 8.46
N LEU A 396 -12.99 1.31 9.77
CA LEU A 396 -11.82 1.93 10.40
C LEU A 396 -10.56 1.07 10.23
N GLU A 397 -10.64 -0.23 10.51
CA GLU A 397 -9.51 -1.16 10.34
C GLU A 397 -9.09 -1.24 8.87
N ALA A 398 -10.04 -1.31 7.94
CA ALA A 398 -9.74 -1.30 6.50
C ALA A 398 -8.97 -0.02 6.11
N LEU A 399 -9.37 1.18 6.59
CA LEU A 399 -8.63 2.43 6.35
C LEU A 399 -7.22 2.39 6.95
N GLN A 400 -7.04 1.77 8.12
CA GLN A 400 -5.72 1.63 8.75
C GLN A 400 -4.77 0.79 7.90
N THR A 401 -5.27 -0.27 7.24
CA THR A 401 -4.46 -1.18 6.43
C THR A 401 -3.78 -0.48 5.25
N SER A 402 -4.38 0.58 4.75
CA SER A 402 -3.83 1.37 3.64
C SER A 402 -2.72 2.31 4.12
N ALA A 403 -3.05 3.46 4.71
CA ALA A 403 -2.06 4.50 4.98
C ALA A 403 -1.21 4.27 6.24
N TYR A 404 -1.86 4.06 7.40
CA TYR A 404 -1.13 4.01 8.67
C TYR A 404 -0.23 2.78 8.77
N ASN A 405 -0.77 1.60 8.48
CA ASN A 405 -0.01 0.35 8.59
C ASN A 405 1.15 0.31 7.60
N GLY A 406 0.99 0.84 6.37
CA GLY A 406 2.08 0.96 5.40
C GLY A 406 3.22 1.85 5.90
N ALA A 407 2.87 3.01 6.47
CA ALA A 407 3.85 3.91 7.08
C ALA A 407 4.54 3.26 8.30
N ASN A 408 3.81 2.50 9.10
CA ASN A 408 4.34 1.81 10.27
C ASN A 408 5.29 0.66 9.85
N PHE A 409 4.88 -0.15 8.88
CA PHE A 409 5.72 -1.22 8.32
C PHE A 409 7.08 -0.72 7.83
N LEU A 410 7.09 0.38 7.08
CA LEU A 410 8.32 0.98 6.55
C LEU A 410 9.02 1.92 7.54
N LYS A 411 8.55 2.02 8.81
CA LYS A 411 9.10 2.92 9.85
C LYS A 411 9.11 4.38 9.42
N LYS A 412 8.02 4.83 8.75
CA LYS A 412 7.84 6.19 8.22
C LYS A 412 6.74 6.99 8.94
N THR A 413 6.29 6.56 10.10
CA THR A 413 5.19 7.20 10.85
C THR A 413 5.50 8.62 11.31
N GLN A 414 6.77 9.04 11.35
CA GLN A 414 7.15 10.44 11.60
C GLN A 414 6.70 11.38 10.49
N ASP A 415 6.66 10.88 9.23
CA ASP A 415 6.34 11.68 8.06
C ASP A 415 4.94 11.39 7.48
N TYR A 416 4.40 10.19 7.66
CA TYR A 416 3.19 9.70 6.97
C TYR A 416 2.22 9.00 7.91
N GLY A 417 1.06 8.63 7.39
CA GLY A 417 0.10 7.71 8.01
C GLY A 417 -0.96 8.36 8.90
N SER A 418 -0.87 9.65 9.20
CA SER A 418 -1.88 10.40 9.96
C SER A 418 -1.86 11.88 9.62
N VAL A 419 -2.96 12.59 9.95
CA VAL A 419 -3.10 14.04 9.75
C VAL A 419 -2.64 14.74 11.02
N GLU A 420 -1.36 15.11 11.08
CA GLU A 420 -0.73 15.75 12.23
C GLU A 420 0.24 16.85 11.80
N ALA A 421 0.39 17.88 12.64
CA ALA A 421 1.36 18.93 12.39
C ALA A 421 2.79 18.35 12.33
N GLY A 422 3.57 18.78 11.34
CA GLY A 422 4.92 18.31 11.05
C GLY A 422 4.99 17.22 9.98
N LYS A 423 3.92 16.46 9.76
CA LYS A 423 3.88 15.39 8.74
C LYS A 423 3.69 15.92 7.33
N MET A 424 3.99 15.07 6.35
CA MET A 424 3.74 15.34 4.94
C MET A 424 2.25 15.57 4.70
N SER A 425 1.94 16.48 3.81
CA SER A 425 0.57 16.81 3.41
C SER A 425 0.10 15.95 2.23
N ASP A 426 0.43 14.67 2.26
CA ASP A 426 -0.12 13.67 1.36
C ASP A 426 -1.52 13.30 1.90
N LEU A 427 -2.56 13.95 1.35
CA LEU A 427 -3.92 13.92 1.89
C LEU A 427 -4.96 13.65 0.81
N VAL A 428 -6.08 13.07 1.21
CA VAL A 428 -7.29 13.01 0.38
C VAL A 428 -8.43 13.78 1.05
N ILE A 429 -9.24 14.43 0.24
CA ILE A 429 -10.46 15.14 0.65
C ILE A 429 -11.63 14.42 0.00
N LEU A 430 -12.44 13.75 0.81
CA LEU A 430 -13.60 12.98 0.39
C LEU A 430 -14.89 13.79 0.57
N GLY A 431 -15.86 13.57 -0.30
CA GLY A 431 -17.19 14.15 -0.18
C GLY A 431 -18.07 13.46 0.86
N SER A 432 -17.80 12.19 1.16
CA SER A 432 -18.61 11.32 2.04
C SER A 432 -17.74 10.68 3.12
N ASN A 433 -18.37 10.22 4.23
CA ASN A 433 -17.66 9.66 5.37
C ASN A 433 -17.30 8.18 5.16
N PRO A 434 -16.00 7.84 5.00
CA PRO A 434 -15.58 6.45 4.78
C PRO A 434 -15.69 5.57 6.04
N LEU A 435 -15.87 6.14 7.21
CA LEU A 435 -16.15 5.37 8.43
C LEU A 435 -17.58 4.83 8.46
N ASN A 436 -18.52 5.45 7.71
CA ASN A 436 -19.88 4.96 7.59
C ASN A 436 -20.02 3.95 6.43
N ASP A 437 -19.30 4.16 5.34
CA ASP A 437 -19.28 3.30 4.16
C ASP A 437 -17.92 3.40 3.49
N ILE A 438 -17.20 2.29 3.43
CA ILE A 438 -15.84 2.23 2.85
C ILE A 438 -15.84 2.65 1.37
N LYS A 439 -16.93 2.45 0.64
CA LYS A 439 -17.08 2.88 -0.77
C LYS A 439 -16.93 4.39 -0.93
N SER A 440 -17.17 5.17 0.14
CA SER A 440 -16.91 6.62 0.17
C SER A 440 -15.44 6.98 -0.06
N THR A 441 -14.50 6.05 0.07
CA THR A 441 -13.09 6.27 -0.30
C THR A 441 -12.91 6.64 -1.78
N ARG A 442 -13.89 6.33 -2.63
CA ARG A 442 -13.91 6.69 -4.05
C ARG A 442 -14.49 8.08 -4.33
N ASP A 443 -15.20 8.68 -3.36
CA ASP A 443 -15.80 10.03 -3.50
C ASP A 443 -14.76 11.13 -3.28
N ILE A 444 -13.68 11.11 -4.07
CA ILE A 444 -12.52 11.98 -3.92
C ILE A 444 -12.79 13.34 -4.59
N LYS A 445 -12.69 14.42 -3.81
CA LYS A 445 -12.82 15.80 -4.31
C LYS A 445 -11.47 16.43 -4.64
N TYR A 446 -10.47 16.17 -3.80
CA TYR A 446 -9.11 16.63 -4.00
C TYR A 446 -8.11 15.62 -3.47
N VAL A 447 -6.95 15.57 -4.09
CA VAL A 447 -5.76 14.85 -3.62
C VAL A 447 -4.65 15.87 -3.45
N LEU A 448 -4.01 15.86 -2.29
CA LEU A 448 -2.81 16.63 -2.05
C LEU A 448 -1.60 15.71 -2.05
N LYS A 449 -0.58 16.11 -2.80
CA LYS A 449 0.73 15.49 -2.80
C LYS A 449 1.75 16.56 -2.40
N GLY A 450 2.06 16.60 -1.10
CA GLY A 450 2.72 17.77 -0.54
C GLY A 450 1.87 19.03 -0.68
N SER A 451 2.43 20.11 -1.25
CA SER A 451 1.72 21.36 -1.55
C SER A 451 0.99 21.35 -2.89
N ASP A 452 1.16 20.30 -3.71
CA ASP A 452 0.49 20.20 -5.00
C ASP A 452 -0.94 19.69 -4.82
N VAL A 453 -1.91 20.38 -5.42
CA VAL A 453 -3.34 20.04 -5.33
C VAL A 453 -3.82 19.47 -6.65
N TYR A 454 -4.39 18.28 -6.61
CA TYR A 454 -4.94 17.57 -7.77
C TYR A 454 -6.46 17.45 -7.63
N ASN A 455 -7.15 17.72 -8.73
CA ASN A 455 -8.57 17.39 -8.87
C ASN A 455 -8.69 16.11 -9.70
N PRO A 456 -9.22 15.01 -9.15
CA PRO A 456 -9.38 13.76 -9.89
C PRO A 456 -10.22 13.87 -11.17
N GLU A 457 -11.24 14.73 -11.19
CA GLU A 457 -12.07 14.95 -12.39
C GLU A 457 -11.27 15.54 -13.53
N ILE A 458 -10.34 16.46 -13.22
CA ILE A 458 -9.45 17.06 -14.24
C ILE A 458 -8.50 15.99 -14.78
N ILE A 459 -7.92 15.14 -13.92
CA ILE A 459 -7.05 14.04 -14.36
C ILE A 459 -7.85 13.06 -15.24
N ALA A 460 -9.05 12.66 -14.83
CA ALA A 460 -9.91 11.75 -15.58
C ALA A 460 -10.27 12.33 -16.98
N MET A 461 -10.59 13.63 -17.06
CA MET A 461 -10.83 14.30 -18.34
C MET A 461 -9.58 14.31 -19.23
N GLN A 462 -8.41 14.59 -18.67
CA GLN A 462 -7.14 14.58 -19.41
C GLN A 462 -6.79 13.19 -19.95
N LEU A 463 -7.18 12.13 -19.23
CA LEU A 463 -7.02 10.75 -19.64
C LEU A 463 -8.15 10.25 -20.57
N GLY A 464 -9.16 11.08 -20.84
CA GLY A 464 -10.29 10.71 -21.71
C GLY A 464 -11.33 9.78 -21.08
N CYS A 465 -11.41 9.73 -19.74
CA CYS A 465 -12.33 8.85 -19.01
C CYS A 465 -13.05 9.59 -17.87
N SER A 466 -14.04 10.39 -18.20
CA SER A 466 -14.85 11.09 -17.17
C SER A 466 -15.67 10.15 -16.27
N ASP A 467 -15.96 8.94 -16.71
CA ASP A 467 -16.71 7.90 -16.02
C ASP A 467 -15.84 6.99 -15.12
N CYS A 468 -14.50 7.12 -15.19
CA CYS A 468 -13.58 6.33 -14.36
C CYS A 468 -13.65 6.62 -12.84
N LEU A 469 -14.29 7.69 -12.43
CA LEU A 469 -14.41 8.03 -11.00
C LEU A 469 -15.64 7.44 -10.32
N GLY A 470 -16.47 6.68 -11.05
CA GLY A 470 -17.60 5.95 -10.48
C GLY A 470 -18.67 6.79 -9.79
N LEU A 471 -18.77 8.08 -10.12
CA LEU A 471 -19.71 9.04 -9.51
C LEU A 471 -21.07 9.05 -10.25
N LYS A 472 -21.57 7.89 -10.65
CA LYS A 472 -22.96 7.77 -11.15
C LYS A 472 -23.74 6.78 -10.35
#